data_0651b519d7829c61d52cb5f6443d19de
#
_entry.id   0651b519d7829c61d52cb5f6443d19de
#
_cell.length_a   1.000
_cell.length_b   1.000
_cell.length_c   1.000
_cell.angle_alpha   90.00
_cell.angle_beta   90.00
_cell.angle_gamma   90.00
#
_symmetry.space_group_name_H-M   'P 1'
#
loop_
_entity.id
_entity.type
_entity.pdbx_description
1 polymer ?
#
loop_
_entity_poly.entity_id
_entity_poly.type
_entity_poly.pdbx_seq_one_letter_code
_entity_poly.pdbx_strand_id
1 'polypeptide(L)' 'MERHVAEQVLANLFDASRKINTALLLIQKECTKKEFRAYRTGAGQAMGYLYTEIIRPILREHPDLEPEEMKEPHQK' A
#
# COMPACT_ATOMS: atom_id res chain seq x y z
N MET A 1 -9.89 17.09 3.28
CA MET A 1 -8.80 17.00 4.29
C MET A 1 -7.73 17.99 3.90
N GLU A 2 -7.16 18.67 4.86
CA GLU A 2 -6.11 19.64 4.59
C GLU A 2 -4.85 18.95 4.07
N ARG A 3 -4.09 19.69 3.25
CA ARG A 3 -2.94 19.11 2.57
C ARG A 3 -1.91 18.53 3.55
N HIS A 4 -1.56 19.27 4.59
CA HIS A 4 -0.54 18.77 5.52
C HIS A 4 -1.02 17.55 6.29
N VAL A 5 -2.33 17.44 6.55
CA VAL A 5 -2.89 16.24 7.16
C VAL A 5 -2.82 15.07 6.16
N ALA A 6 -3.17 15.34 4.90
CA ALA A 6 -3.10 14.32 3.87
C ALA A 6 -1.68 13.78 3.73
N GLU A 7 -0.68 14.66 3.79
CA GLU A 7 0.72 14.23 3.70
C GLU A 7 1.07 13.26 4.83
N GLN A 8 0.66 13.59 6.04
CA GLN A 8 0.96 12.75 7.19
C GLN A 8 0.21 11.42 7.14
N VAL A 9 -1.04 11.47 6.77
CA VAL A 9 -1.85 10.25 6.68
C VAL A 9 -1.26 9.33 5.61
N LEU A 10 -0.92 9.87 4.43
CA LEU A 10 -0.35 9.04 3.37
C LEU A 10 0.98 8.45 3.78
N ALA A 11 1.83 9.21 4.47
CA ALA A 11 3.11 8.68 4.94
C ALA A 11 2.90 7.47 5.85
N ASN A 12 1.93 7.56 6.75
CA ASN A 12 1.61 6.45 7.63
C ASN A 12 1.06 5.25 6.88
N LEU A 13 0.21 5.50 5.89
CA LEU A 13 -0.40 4.41 5.15
C LEU A 13 0.61 3.71 4.24
N PHE A 14 1.50 4.47 3.61
CA PHE A 14 2.56 3.85 2.81
C PHE A 14 3.52 3.06 3.68
N ASP A 15 3.80 3.56 4.88
CA ASP A 15 4.63 2.83 5.82
C ASP A 15 3.95 1.52 6.25
N ALA A 16 2.67 1.57 6.50
CA ALA A 16 1.90 0.37 6.83
C ALA A 16 1.97 -0.66 5.71
N SER A 17 1.87 -0.21 4.46
CA SER A 17 1.99 -1.11 3.31
C SER A 17 3.35 -1.77 3.27
N ARG A 18 4.40 -1.01 3.53
CA ARG A 18 5.76 -1.57 3.56
C ARG A 18 5.89 -2.60 4.68
N LYS A 19 5.27 -2.35 5.82
CA LYS A 19 5.34 -3.30 6.92
C LYS A 19 4.57 -4.58 6.62
N ILE A 20 3.47 -4.49 5.92
CA ILE A 20 2.76 -5.68 5.45
C ILE A 20 3.65 -6.49 4.53
N ASN A 21 4.34 -5.84 3.60
CA ASN A 21 5.28 -6.54 2.72
C ASN A 21 6.42 -7.18 3.49
N THR A 22 6.95 -6.50 4.47
CA THR A 22 8.02 -7.05 5.31
C THR A 22 7.54 -8.30 6.04
N ALA A 23 6.34 -8.25 6.60
CA ALA A 23 5.78 -9.41 7.28
C ALA A 23 5.59 -10.57 6.31
N LEU A 24 5.15 -10.27 5.10
CA LEU A 24 4.93 -11.30 4.10
C LEU A 24 6.25 -11.96 3.69
N LEU A 25 7.30 -11.18 3.55
CA LEU A 25 8.62 -11.74 3.24
C LEU A 25 9.12 -12.65 4.35
N LEU A 26 8.83 -12.31 5.60
CA LEU A 26 9.19 -13.15 6.72
C LEU A 26 8.45 -14.49 6.66
N ILE A 27 7.17 -14.45 6.33
CA ILE A 27 6.41 -15.69 6.17
C ILE A 27 6.98 -16.52 5.04
N GLN A 28 7.35 -15.89 3.93
CA GLN A 28 7.95 -16.59 2.82
C GLN A 28 9.24 -17.31 3.22
N LYS A 29 10.04 -16.66 4.06
CA LYS A 29 11.32 -17.19 4.47
C LYS A 29 11.19 -18.30 5.51
N GLU A 30 10.26 -18.16 6.45
CA GLU A 30 10.21 -19.00 7.63
C GLU A 30 9.09 -20.04 7.62
N CYS A 31 8.14 -19.94 6.70
CA CYS A 31 6.97 -20.79 6.70
C CYS A 31 6.92 -21.64 5.43
N THR A 32 5.93 -22.53 5.37
CA THR A 32 5.77 -23.38 4.19
C THR A 32 5.24 -22.59 3.02
N LYS A 33 5.43 -23.14 1.82
CA LYS A 33 4.87 -22.51 0.62
C LYS A 33 3.36 -22.39 0.68
N LYS A 34 2.71 -23.36 1.29
CA LYS A 34 1.27 -23.35 1.42
C LYS A 34 0.84 -22.20 2.31
N GLU A 35 1.51 -22.04 3.45
CA GLU A 35 1.22 -20.93 4.34
C GLU A 35 1.47 -19.58 3.66
N PHE A 36 2.60 -19.48 2.98
CA PHE A 36 2.92 -18.22 2.30
C PHE A 36 1.85 -17.85 1.28
N ARG A 37 1.38 -18.84 0.49
CA ARG A 37 0.37 -18.54 -0.52
C ARG A 37 -0.93 -18.04 0.10
N ALA A 38 -1.32 -18.65 1.22
CA ALA A 38 -2.53 -18.23 1.91
C ALA A 38 -2.42 -16.79 2.41
N TYR A 39 -1.30 -16.45 3.04
CA TYR A 39 -1.13 -15.11 3.58
C TYR A 39 -0.86 -14.09 2.48
N ARG A 40 -0.22 -14.49 1.38
CA ARG A 40 -0.03 -13.58 0.25
C ARG A 40 -1.38 -13.12 -0.32
N THR A 41 -2.32 -14.04 -0.44
CA THR A 41 -3.66 -13.68 -0.92
C THR A 41 -4.33 -12.69 0.01
N GLY A 42 -4.26 -12.96 1.33
CA GLY A 42 -4.85 -12.04 2.30
C GLY A 42 -4.19 -10.67 2.31
N ALA A 43 -2.86 -10.65 2.22
CA ALA A 43 -2.13 -9.38 2.19
C ALA A 43 -2.49 -8.58 0.96
N GLY A 44 -2.63 -9.24 -0.20
CA GLY A 44 -3.04 -8.56 -1.42
C GLY A 44 -4.40 -7.92 -1.29
N GLN A 45 -5.34 -8.65 -0.70
CA GLN A 45 -6.68 -8.11 -0.48
C GLN A 45 -6.65 -6.94 0.50
N ALA A 46 -5.90 -7.08 1.58
CA ALA A 46 -5.81 -6.00 2.58
C ALA A 46 -5.21 -4.74 1.96
N MET A 47 -4.15 -4.89 1.19
CA MET A 47 -3.51 -3.73 0.58
C MET A 47 -4.38 -3.14 -0.52
N GLY A 48 -5.16 -3.98 -1.21
CA GLY A 48 -6.13 -3.49 -2.17
C GLY A 48 -7.18 -2.61 -1.53
N TYR A 49 -7.72 -3.05 -0.40
CA TYR A 49 -8.69 -2.27 0.36
C TYR A 49 -8.09 -0.98 0.87
N LEU A 50 -6.88 -1.07 1.42
CA LEU A 50 -6.19 0.11 1.92
C LEU A 50 -6.06 1.16 0.82
N TYR A 51 -5.66 0.74 -0.35
CA TYR A 51 -5.50 1.66 -1.47
C TYR A 51 -6.85 2.21 -1.92
N THR A 52 -7.80 1.33 -2.19
CA THR A 52 -9.08 1.71 -2.78
C THR A 52 -9.89 2.59 -1.85
N GLU A 53 -9.92 2.25 -0.56
CA GLU A 53 -10.83 2.88 0.38
C GLU A 53 -10.22 4.07 1.11
N ILE A 54 -8.89 4.14 1.19
CA ILE A 54 -8.27 5.20 1.96
C ILE A 54 -7.28 6.00 1.12
N ILE A 55 -6.31 5.36 0.51
CA ILE A 55 -5.24 6.08 -0.18
C ILE A 55 -5.76 6.80 -1.43
N ARG A 56 -6.50 6.09 -2.25
CA ARG A 56 -6.96 6.66 -3.52
C ARG A 56 -7.88 7.88 -3.34
N PRO A 57 -8.85 7.86 -2.41
CA PRO A 57 -9.64 9.08 -2.19
C PRO A 57 -8.79 10.28 -1.80
N ILE A 58 -7.75 10.07 -1.00
CA ILE A 58 -6.87 11.16 -0.61
C ILE A 58 -6.08 11.67 -1.82
N LEU A 59 -5.59 10.75 -2.66
CA LEU A 59 -4.84 11.15 -3.85
C LEU A 59 -5.73 11.84 -4.88
N ARG A 60 -7.02 11.52 -4.92
CA ARG A 60 -7.94 12.26 -5.79
C ARG A 60 -8.08 13.69 -5.36
N GLU A 61 -8.07 13.91 -4.06
CA GLU A 61 -8.18 15.24 -3.48
C GLU A 61 -6.87 16.02 -3.63
N HIS A 62 -5.75 15.31 -3.55
CA HIS A 62 -4.40 15.90 -3.63
C HIS A 62 -3.53 15.10 -4.60
N PRO A 63 -3.81 15.21 -5.91
CA PRO A 63 -3.11 14.35 -6.88
C PRO A 63 -1.61 14.55 -6.91
N ASP A 64 -1.13 15.72 -6.53
CA ASP A 64 0.31 15.99 -6.51
C ASP A 64 1.04 15.25 -5.41
N LEU A 65 0.32 14.61 -4.50
CA LEU A 65 0.94 13.82 -3.44
C LEU A 65 1.18 12.37 -3.85
N GLU A 66 0.79 12.00 -5.05
CA GLU A 66 1.03 10.64 -5.53
C GLU A 66 2.52 10.39 -5.66
N PRO A 67 3.05 9.31 -5.03
CA PRO A 67 4.48 8.99 -5.18
C PRO A 67 4.84 8.70 -6.63
N GLU A 68 6.07 9.03 -6.99
CA GLU A 68 6.54 8.84 -8.35
C GLU A 68 6.43 7.38 -8.79
N GLU A 69 6.71 6.46 -7.88
CA GLU A 69 6.66 5.03 -8.18
C GLU A 69 5.28 4.54 -8.55
N MET A 70 4.25 5.25 -8.10
CA MET A 70 2.87 4.85 -8.35
C MET A 70 2.29 5.47 -9.60
N LYS A 71 2.98 6.42 -10.20
CA LYS A 71 2.53 7.04 -11.43
C LYS A 71 2.76 6.08 -12.58
N GLU A 72 1.83 6.06 -13.49
CA GLU A 72 1.93 5.14 -14.62
C GLU A 72 2.98 5.63 -15.60
N PRO A 73 3.98 4.81 -15.89
CA PRO A 73 5.09 5.26 -16.74
C PRO A 73 4.70 5.54 -18.17
N HIS A 74 3.62 4.97 -18.64
CA HIS A 74 3.19 5.17 -20.02
C HIS A 74 2.35 6.42 -20.21
N GLN A 75 2.16 7.16 -19.19
CA GLN A 75 1.43 8.42 -19.24
C GLN A 75 2.27 9.47 -19.96
N LYS A 76 1.99 9.69 -21.16
CA LYS A 76 2.81 10.62 -21.94
C LYS A 76 1.97 11.64 -22.58
#